data_ce577eabb02d200a3658a4009e7fb7bc
#
_entry.id   ce577eabb02d200a3658a4009e7fb7bc
#
_cell.length_a   1.000
_cell.length_b   1.000
_cell.length_c   1.000
_cell.angle_alpha   90.00
_cell.angle_beta   90.00
_cell.angle_gamma   90.00
#
_symmetry.space_group_name_H-M   'P 1'
#
loop_
_entity.id
_entity.type
_entity.pdbx_description
1 polymer ?
#
loop_
_entity_poly.entity_id
_entity_poly.type
_entity_poly.pdbx_seq_one_letter_code
_entity_poly.pdbx_strand_id
1 'polypeptide(L)'
;MNRMLLGLLVSAALAGTAAAQTGAPGATDWAKTLEPAAQSPFSPVVPKGRVDDYVEIVNLINTYWIALDAGDIDTYANLFTPDANLYWAGGVERGRNVIHHDMATFGTGGKKLPKDATERPRLIHVMGSQRIDFTGPDTAHDVGMWMGFTNNTPDKSAAIAEFGHYEDRYVKVEGRWYFQERRIYNERITNKALYYPELGEHDPREK
;
A
#
# COMPACT_ATOMS: atom_id res chain seq x y z
N MET A 1 -26.43 19.00 -51.05
CA MET A 1 -26.15 17.65 -51.59
C MET A 1 -24.77 17.23 -51.08
N ASN A 2 -24.72 16.47 -49.99
CA ASN A 2 -23.51 15.78 -49.57
C ASN A 2 -23.93 14.47 -48.87
N ARG A 3 -23.54 13.37 -49.50
CA ARG A 3 -23.88 12.01 -49.09
C ARG A 3 -23.01 11.58 -47.90
N MET A 4 -23.66 11.24 -46.80
CA MET A 4 -23.07 10.46 -45.73
C MET A 4 -22.79 9.05 -46.20
N LEU A 5 -21.50 8.63 -46.16
CA LEU A 5 -21.12 7.24 -46.25
C LEU A 5 -21.14 6.60 -44.85
N LEU A 6 -22.09 5.69 -44.69
CA LEU A 6 -22.21 4.82 -43.54
C LEU A 6 -21.20 3.68 -43.69
N GLY A 7 -20.14 3.69 -42.90
CA GLY A 7 -19.19 2.59 -42.85
C GLY A 7 -19.76 1.44 -42.02
N LEU A 8 -20.09 0.34 -42.66
CA LEU A 8 -20.46 -0.93 -42.03
C LEU A 8 -19.21 -1.56 -41.43
N LEU A 9 -19.09 -1.61 -40.09
CA LEU A 9 -18.14 -2.45 -39.41
C LEU A 9 -18.66 -3.89 -39.39
N VAL A 10 -18.11 -4.74 -40.25
CA VAL A 10 -18.32 -6.18 -40.21
C VAL A 10 -17.46 -6.76 -39.10
N SER A 11 -18.08 -7.10 -37.98
CA SER A 11 -17.46 -7.90 -36.94
C SER A 11 -17.36 -9.35 -37.41
N ALA A 12 -16.20 -9.76 -37.89
CA ALA A 12 -15.91 -11.16 -38.12
C ALA A 12 -15.72 -11.86 -36.77
N ALA A 13 -16.75 -12.56 -36.32
CA ALA A 13 -16.63 -13.51 -35.22
C ALA A 13 -15.77 -14.69 -35.71
N LEU A 14 -14.51 -14.73 -35.34
CA LEU A 14 -13.68 -15.89 -35.40
C LEU A 14 -14.18 -16.93 -34.40
N ALA A 15 -15.05 -17.82 -34.82
CA ALA A 15 -15.32 -19.07 -34.13
C ALA A 15 -14.07 -19.95 -34.22
N GLY A 16 -13.12 -19.71 -33.33
CA GLY A 16 -12.01 -20.61 -33.08
C GLY A 16 -12.58 -21.89 -32.48
N THR A 17 -12.65 -22.96 -33.28
CA THR A 17 -12.78 -24.31 -32.75
C THR A 17 -11.59 -24.53 -31.83
N ALA A 18 -11.82 -24.62 -30.51
CA ALA A 18 -10.85 -25.10 -29.58
C ALA A 18 -10.53 -26.56 -29.96
N ALA A 19 -9.50 -26.74 -30.77
CA ALA A 19 -8.87 -28.04 -30.92
C ALA A 19 -8.32 -28.36 -29.52
N ALA A 20 -8.88 -29.41 -28.92
CA ALA A 20 -8.30 -29.99 -27.72
C ALA A 20 -6.83 -30.28 -28.06
N GLN A 21 -5.91 -29.48 -27.52
CA GLN A 21 -4.49 -29.78 -27.55
C GLN A 21 -4.32 -31.03 -26.72
N THR A 22 -4.34 -32.15 -27.37
CA THR A 22 -3.84 -33.42 -26.82
C THR A 22 -2.39 -33.15 -26.43
N GLY A 23 -2.15 -33.20 -25.13
CA GLY A 23 -0.97 -32.80 -24.39
C GLY A 23 0.32 -32.73 -25.18
N ALA A 24 0.88 -31.55 -25.28
CA ALA A 24 2.29 -31.39 -25.57
C ALA A 24 3.09 -32.24 -24.58
N PRO A 25 3.99 -33.13 -25.04
CA PRO A 25 4.86 -33.87 -24.12
C PRO A 25 5.71 -32.84 -23.39
N GLY A 26 5.55 -32.73 -22.06
CA GLY A 26 6.28 -31.78 -21.24
C GLY A 26 5.42 -30.87 -20.35
N ALA A 27 4.12 -30.70 -20.63
CA ALA A 27 3.26 -29.81 -19.80
C ALA A 27 3.05 -30.30 -18.37
N THR A 28 3.38 -31.54 -18.06
CA THR A 28 3.24 -32.15 -16.72
C THR A 28 4.55 -32.20 -15.92
N ASP A 29 5.69 -31.97 -16.57
CA ASP A 29 6.98 -32.13 -15.88
C ASP A 29 7.39 -30.92 -15.06
N TRP A 30 7.02 -29.71 -15.45
CA TRP A 30 7.34 -28.52 -14.66
C TRP A 30 6.64 -28.53 -13.29
N ALA A 31 5.43 -29.07 -13.20
CA ALA A 31 4.70 -29.16 -11.93
C ALA A 31 5.33 -30.15 -10.95
N LYS A 32 6.11 -31.13 -11.47
CA LYS A 32 6.83 -32.13 -10.65
C LYS A 32 8.19 -31.62 -10.18
N THR A 33 8.74 -30.59 -10.81
CA THR A 33 10.02 -29.98 -10.47
C THR A 33 9.87 -28.79 -9.55
N LEU A 34 8.63 -28.32 -9.31
CA LEU A 34 8.38 -27.29 -8.30
C LEU A 34 8.52 -27.92 -6.91
N GLU A 35 9.54 -27.50 -6.18
CA GLU A 35 9.66 -27.79 -4.76
C GLU A 35 8.36 -27.37 -4.04
N PRO A 36 7.92 -28.14 -3.04
CA PRO A 36 6.73 -27.79 -2.29
C PRO A 36 6.81 -26.36 -1.76
N ALA A 37 5.76 -25.58 -1.94
CA ALA A 37 5.67 -24.19 -1.51
C ALA A 37 5.98 -23.99 -0.01
N ALA A 38 5.90 -25.06 0.78
CA ALA A 38 6.29 -25.06 2.19
C ALA A 38 7.77 -24.77 2.46
N GLN A 39 8.62 -24.84 1.46
CA GLN A 39 10.04 -24.51 1.57
C GLN A 39 10.37 -23.10 1.06
N SER A 40 9.42 -22.42 0.45
CA SER A 40 9.59 -21.04 0.03
C SER A 40 9.53 -20.11 1.25
N PRO A 41 10.50 -19.22 1.46
CA PRO A 41 10.39 -18.15 2.45
C PRO A 41 9.20 -17.22 2.13
N PHE A 42 8.64 -17.33 0.93
CA PHE A 42 7.49 -16.58 0.44
C PHE A 42 6.25 -17.48 0.35
N SER A 43 5.83 -18.07 1.47
CA SER A 43 4.58 -18.81 1.47
C SER A 43 3.41 -17.85 1.16
N PRO A 44 2.64 -18.08 0.09
CA PRO A 44 1.50 -17.22 -0.25
C PRO A 44 0.27 -17.53 0.60
N VAL A 45 0.39 -18.45 1.55
CA VAL A 45 -0.75 -18.98 2.30
C VAL A 45 -0.85 -18.29 3.65
N VAL A 46 -1.98 -17.63 3.90
CA VAL A 46 -2.33 -17.17 5.25
C VAL A 46 -2.41 -18.39 6.17
N PRO A 47 -1.71 -18.41 7.31
CA PRO A 47 -1.73 -19.54 8.22
C PRO A 47 -3.17 -19.91 8.64
N LYS A 48 -3.43 -21.19 8.83
CA LYS A 48 -4.75 -21.68 9.24
C LYS A 48 -5.19 -20.97 10.54
N GLY A 49 -6.41 -20.48 10.55
CA GLY A 49 -6.99 -19.77 11.70
C GLY A 49 -6.57 -18.31 11.83
N ARG A 50 -5.84 -17.76 10.85
CA ARG A 50 -5.38 -16.35 10.86
C ARG A 50 -6.09 -15.49 9.81
N VAL A 51 -7.12 -16.00 9.15
CA VAL A 51 -7.80 -15.26 8.06
C VAL A 51 -8.47 -14.00 8.60
N ASP A 52 -9.13 -14.06 9.74
CA ASP A 52 -9.78 -12.89 10.34
C ASP A 52 -8.76 -11.84 10.74
N ASP A 53 -7.66 -12.24 11.37
CA ASP A 53 -6.54 -11.34 11.69
C ASP A 53 -5.95 -10.69 10.43
N TYR A 54 -5.77 -11.47 9.38
CA TYR A 54 -5.27 -10.97 8.09
C TYR A 54 -6.20 -9.90 7.51
N VAL A 55 -7.51 -10.19 7.48
CA VAL A 55 -8.52 -9.23 6.99
C VAL A 55 -8.54 -7.97 7.83
N GLU A 56 -8.41 -8.10 9.16
CA GLU A 56 -8.40 -6.96 10.07
C GLU A 56 -7.18 -6.06 9.84
N ILE A 57 -5.97 -6.64 9.66
CA ILE A 57 -4.75 -5.88 9.33
C ILE A 57 -4.89 -5.19 7.96
N VAL A 58 -5.42 -5.88 6.94
CA VAL A 58 -5.68 -5.28 5.63
C VAL A 58 -6.64 -4.09 5.75
N ASN A 59 -7.70 -4.21 6.53
CA ASN A 59 -8.64 -3.12 6.78
C ASN A 59 -7.99 -1.96 7.57
N LEU A 60 -7.12 -2.26 8.53
CA LEU A 60 -6.33 -1.26 9.27
C LEU A 60 -5.50 -0.42 8.29
N ILE A 61 -4.78 -1.06 7.37
CA ILE A 61 -3.94 -0.39 6.37
C ILE A 61 -4.79 0.45 5.41
N ASN A 62 -5.90 -0.11 4.91
CA ASN A 62 -6.82 0.63 4.04
C ASN A 62 -7.41 1.86 4.75
N THR A 63 -7.80 1.70 6.02
CA THR A 63 -8.32 2.80 6.83
C THR A 63 -7.28 3.90 7.03
N TYR A 64 -6.01 3.54 7.22
CA TYR A 64 -4.91 4.49 7.34
C TYR A 64 -4.86 5.45 6.14
N TRP A 65 -4.83 4.91 4.93
CA TRP A 65 -4.73 5.72 3.71
C TRP A 65 -6.01 6.53 3.45
N ILE A 66 -7.17 5.92 3.64
CA ILE A 66 -8.45 6.61 3.46
C ILE A 66 -8.60 7.77 4.45
N ALA A 67 -8.24 7.56 5.72
CA ALA A 67 -8.32 8.60 6.74
C ALA A 67 -7.33 9.74 6.47
N LEU A 68 -6.10 9.41 6.08
CA LEU A 68 -5.08 10.39 5.71
C LEU A 68 -5.52 11.24 4.51
N ASP A 69 -5.96 10.61 3.43
CA ASP A 69 -6.39 11.28 2.20
C ASP A 69 -7.64 12.12 2.42
N ALA A 70 -8.53 11.71 3.31
CA ALA A 70 -9.71 12.47 3.72
C ALA A 70 -9.40 13.60 4.71
N GLY A 71 -8.21 13.60 5.33
CA GLY A 71 -7.87 14.53 6.41
C GLY A 71 -8.57 14.21 7.72
N ASP A 72 -9.04 12.98 7.92
CA ASP A 72 -9.59 12.48 9.17
C ASP A 72 -8.45 12.02 10.09
N ILE A 73 -7.77 13.00 10.68
CA ILE A 73 -6.58 12.77 11.49
C ILE A 73 -6.90 12.07 12.82
N ASP A 74 -8.10 12.25 13.33
CA ASP A 74 -8.54 11.55 14.54
C ASP A 74 -8.63 10.04 14.28
N THR A 75 -9.29 9.62 13.21
CA THR A 75 -9.31 8.21 12.79
C THR A 75 -7.90 7.71 12.49
N TYR A 76 -7.13 8.46 11.70
CA TYR A 76 -5.75 8.11 11.35
C TYR A 76 -4.89 7.81 12.57
N ALA A 77 -4.84 8.72 13.55
CA ALA A 77 -4.02 8.56 14.73
C ALA A 77 -4.49 7.41 15.64
N ASN A 78 -5.80 7.14 15.68
CA ASN A 78 -6.36 6.05 16.48
C ASN A 78 -6.06 4.65 15.94
N LEU A 79 -5.44 4.52 14.77
CA LEU A 79 -4.94 3.26 14.24
C LEU A 79 -3.60 2.84 14.87
N PHE A 80 -2.94 3.73 15.60
CA PHE A 80 -1.66 3.51 16.24
C PHE A 80 -1.80 3.19 17.72
N THR A 81 -0.86 2.42 18.28
CA THR A 81 -0.76 2.28 19.74
C THR A 81 -0.37 3.60 20.39
N PRO A 82 -0.63 3.80 21.70
CA PRO A 82 -0.26 5.04 22.39
C PRO A 82 1.23 5.38 22.31
N ASP A 83 2.09 4.37 22.22
CA ASP A 83 3.56 4.44 22.19
C ASP A 83 4.16 4.16 20.79
N ALA A 84 3.34 4.14 19.74
CA ALA A 84 3.76 3.82 18.38
C ALA A 84 4.83 4.78 17.86
N ASN A 85 5.60 4.29 16.87
CA ASN A 85 6.55 5.11 16.14
C ASN A 85 6.17 5.18 14.65
N LEU A 86 6.20 6.38 14.09
CA LEU A 86 6.02 6.64 12.67
C LEU A 86 7.28 7.28 12.11
N TYR A 87 7.90 6.61 11.14
CA TYR A 87 9.08 7.09 10.40
C TYR A 87 8.66 7.44 8.98
N TRP A 88 8.91 8.66 8.57
CA TRP A 88 8.55 9.14 7.24
C TRP A 88 9.45 10.30 6.78
N ALA A 89 9.22 10.86 5.60
CA ALA A 89 10.04 11.94 5.04
C ALA A 89 10.09 13.22 5.91
N GLY A 90 9.10 13.42 6.77
CA GLY A 90 9.06 14.55 7.72
C GLY A 90 9.87 14.32 8.99
N GLY A 91 10.33 13.09 9.24
CA GLY A 91 11.09 12.73 10.43
C GLY A 91 10.55 11.52 11.17
N VAL A 92 10.74 11.51 12.47
CA VAL A 92 10.29 10.43 13.35
C VAL A 92 9.34 11.00 14.39
N GLU A 93 8.13 10.46 14.43
CA GLU A 93 7.09 10.78 15.37
C GLU A 93 6.93 9.65 16.39
N ARG A 94 7.05 9.99 17.68
CA ARG A 94 7.01 9.01 18.76
C ARG A 94 5.79 9.24 19.64
N GLY A 95 4.89 8.27 19.62
CA GLY A 95 3.62 8.28 20.32
C GLY A 95 2.46 8.83 19.49
N ARG A 96 1.28 8.22 19.66
CA ARG A 96 0.03 8.56 18.96
C ARG A 96 -0.28 10.07 18.99
N ASN A 97 -0.05 10.72 20.14
CA ASN A 97 -0.37 12.15 20.29
C ASN A 97 0.52 13.04 19.42
N VAL A 98 1.81 12.67 19.24
CA VAL A 98 2.74 13.36 18.35
C VAL A 98 2.33 13.12 16.91
N ILE A 99 2.06 11.88 16.53
CA ILE A 99 1.55 11.51 15.21
C ILE A 99 0.29 12.31 14.86
N HIS A 100 -0.67 12.41 15.80
CA HIS A 100 -1.88 13.20 15.59
C HIS A 100 -1.56 14.68 15.37
N HIS A 101 -0.73 15.27 16.25
CA HIS A 101 -0.39 16.69 16.20
C HIS A 101 0.30 17.04 14.87
N ASP A 102 1.31 16.26 14.50
CA ASP A 102 2.13 16.56 13.33
C ASP A 102 1.34 16.37 12.03
N MET A 103 0.52 15.33 11.93
CA MET A 103 -0.37 15.16 10.78
C MET A 103 -1.47 16.24 10.72
N ALA A 104 -2.02 16.67 11.84
CA ALA A 104 -3.01 17.76 11.87
C ALA A 104 -2.45 19.12 11.42
N THR A 105 -1.14 19.29 11.53
CA THR A 105 -0.43 20.54 11.19
C THR A 105 0.43 20.45 9.95
N PHE A 106 0.56 19.26 9.36
CA PHE A 106 1.40 19.04 8.21
C PHE A 106 1.05 19.96 7.01
N GLY A 107 2.07 20.58 6.43
CA GLY A 107 1.90 21.48 5.29
C GLY A 107 1.25 22.84 5.60
N THR A 108 0.94 23.14 6.85
CA THR A 108 0.22 24.38 7.27
C THR A 108 1.09 25.35 8.02
N GLY A 109 2.36 25.02 8.29
CA GLY A 109 3.22 25.81 9.17
C GLY A 109 2.73 25.82 10.62
N GLY A 110 2.13 24.73 11.09
CA GLY A 110 1.58 24.58 12.43
C GLY A 110 0.13 25.05 12.59
N LYS A 111 -0.56 25.39 11.50
CA LYS A 111 -1.99 25.76 11.53
C LYS A 111 -2.85 24.56 11.13
N LYS A 112 -3.95 24.35 11.83
CA LYS A 112 -4.92 23.30 11.49
C LYS A 112 -5.46 23.52 10.07
N LEU A 113 -5.49 22.45 9.29
CA LEU A 113 -6.03 22.49 7.93
C LEU A 113 -7.52 22.85 7.95
N PRO A 114 -8.00 23.77 7.07
CA PRO A 114 -9.44 24.06 6.96
C PRO A 114 -10.20 22.80 6.55
N LYS A 115 -11.31 22.49 7.21
CA LYS A 115 -12.13 21.30 6.90
C LYS A 115 -12.79 21.36 5.51
N ASP A 116 -12.95 22.55 4.98
CA ASP A 116 -13.71 22.87 3.76
C ASP A 116 -12.84 23.36 2.60
N ALA A 117 -11.54 23.07 2.61
CA ALA A 117 -10.65 23.47 1.52
C ALA A 117 -10.97 22.70 0.23
N THR A 118 -11.94 23.19 -0.52
CA THR A 118 -12.42 22.62 -1.80
C THR A 118 -11.37 22.67 -2.93
N GLU A 119 -10.32 23.47 -2.75
CA GLU A 119 -9.26 23.69 -3.75
C GLU A 119 -7.92 23.03 -3.38
N ARG A 120 -7.91 22.11 -2.44
CA ARG A 120 -6.65 21.39 -2.13
C ARG A 120 -6.16 20.62 -3.34
N PRO A 121 -4.87 20.71 -3.65
CA PRO A 121 -4.24 19.69 -4.47
C PRO A 121 -4.52 18.33 -3.82
N ARG A 122 -5.14 17.42 -4.55
CA ARG A 122 -5.41 16.10 -4.02
C ARG A 122 -4.17 15.24 -4.17
N LEU A 123 -3.81 14.61 -3.07
CA LEU A 123 -2.91 13.47 -3.04
C LEU A 123 -3.77 12.27 -2.63
N ILE A 124 -3.76 11.23 -3.43
CA ILE A 124 -4.50 9.99 -3.18
C ILE A 124 -3.50 8.85 -3.18
N HIS A 125 -3.46 8.11 -2.10
CA HIS A 125 -2.57 6.97 -1.96
C HIS A 125 -3.24 5.69 -2.44
N VAL A 126 -2.47 4.91 -3.19
CA VAL A 126 -2.88 3.59 -3.70
C VAL A 126 -1.92 2.54 -3.17
N MET A 127 -2.52 1.52 -2.58
CA MET A 127 -1.78 0.33 -2.14
C MET A 127 -1.49 -0.57 -3.32
N GLY A 128 -0.24 -1.03 -3.39
CA GLY A 128 0.20 -2.05 -4.34
C GLY A 128 0.28 -3.44 -3.71
N SER A 129 1.35 -4.16 -4.04
CA SER A 129 1.62 -5.48 -3.47
C SER A 129 1.88 -5.38 -1.98
N GLN A 130 1.37 -6.36 -1.23
CA GLN A 130 1.47 -6.40 0.21
C GLN A 130 1.71 -7.83 0.69
N ARG A 131 2.54 -7.97 1.71
CA ARG A 131 2.81 -9.23 2.37
C ARG A 131 2.78 -9.05 3.88
N ILE A 132 1.87 -9.77 4.54
CA ILE A 132 1.72 -9.79 5.99
C ILE A 132 2.22 -11.13 6.52
N ASP A 133 3.17 -11.10 7.44
CA ASP A 133 3.73 -12.25 8.12
C ASP A 133 3.40 -12.18 9.63
N PHE A 134 2.74 -13.22 10.15
CA PHE A 134 2.45 -13.32 11.58
C PHE A 134 3.67 -13.81 12.33
N THR A 135 4.19 -12.99 13.23
CA THR A 135 5.39 -13.29 14.03
C THR A 135 5.06 -13.86 15.41
N GLY A 136 3.79 -13.84 15.79
CA GLY A 136 3.27 -14.38 17.04
C GLY A 136 1.75 -14.40 17.07
N PRO A 137 1.12 -14.81 18.19
CA PRO A 137 -0.34 -14.80 18.34
C PRO A 137 -0.92 -13.40 18.13
N ASP A 138 -0.27 -12.38 18.69
CA ASP A 138 -0.72 -10.99 18.74
C ASP A 138 0.26 -10.03 18.08
N THR A 139 1.15 -10.54 17.22
CA THR A 139 2.14 -9.74 16.51
C THR A 139 2.20 -10.14 15.05
N ALA A 140 2.36 -9.15 14.17
CA ALA A 140 2.58 -9.33 12.76
C ALA A 140 3.51 -8.24 12.22
N HIS A 141 4.05 -8.51 11.07
CA HIS A 141 4.84 -7.54 10.34
C HIS A 141 4.43 -7.55 8.86
N ASP A 142 4.69 -6.45 8.17
CA ASP A 142 4.26 -6.26 6.79
C ASP A 142 5.33 -5.53 5.98
N VAL A 143 5.40 -5.88 4.72
CA VAL A 143 6.09 -5.10 3.68
C VAL A 143 5.10 -4.86 2.56
N GLY A 144 4.93 -3.60 2.16
CA GLY A 144 3.99 -3.24 1.13
C GLY A 144 4.49 -2.12 0.22
N MET A 145 3.96 -2.07 -1.00
CA MET A 145 4.24 -1.02 -1.98
C MET A 145 3.13 0.01 -1.93
N TRP A 146 3.47 1.28 -2.14
CA TRP A 146 2.50 2.35 -2.23
C TRP A 146 2.86 3.35 -3.34
N MET A 147 1.85 4.06 -3.84
CA MET A 147 1.98 5.14 -4.79
C MET A 147 1.05 6.30 -4.40
N GLY A 148 1.53 7.51 -4.56
CA GLY A 148 0.72 8.73 -4.41
C GLY A 148 0.41 9.34 -5.77
N PHE A 149 -0.86 9.60 -6.04
CA PHE A 149 -1.33 10.31 -7.22
C PHE A 149 -1.78 11.72 -6.85
N THR A 150 -1.44 12.69 -7.67
CA THR A 150 -1.84 14.08 -7.47
C THR A 150 -2.42 14.68 -8.75
N ASN A 151 -3.27 15.68 -8.61
CA ASN A 151 -3.70 16.57 -9.69
C ASN A 151 -3.11 17.98 -9.53
N ASN A 152 -2.07 18.13 -8.73
CA ASN A 152 -1.35 19.40 -8.58
C ASN A 152 -0.37 19.62 -9.74
N THR A 153 -0.89 19.61 -10.96
CA THR A 153 -0.21 19.83 -12.21
C THR A 153 -0.79 21.09 -12.88
N PRO A 154 -0.05 21.76 -13.79
CA PRO A 154 -0.54 22.98 -14.44
C PRO A 154 -1.88 22.80 -15.18
N ASP A 155 -2.08 21.64 -15.79
CA ASP A 155 -3.28 21.30 -16.56
C ASP A 155 -4.30 20.47 -15.75
N LYS A 156 -4.06 20.26 -14.44
CA LYS A 156 -4.89 19.45 -13.55
C LYS A 156 -4.98 17.98 -13.96
N SER A 157 -4.10 17.50 -14.81
CA SER A 157 -3.99 16.08 -15.14
C SER A 157 -3.50 15.28 -13.93
N ALA A 158 -3.85 13.97 -13.90
CA ALA A 158 -3.34 13.07 -12.88
C ALA A 158 -1.88 12.72 -13.16
N ALA A 159 -1.05 12.78 -12.11
CA ALA A 159 0.35 12.39 -12.17
C ALA A 159 0.73 11.58 -10.94
N ILE A 160 1.74 10.73 -11.08
CA ILE A 160 2.38 10.08 -9.94
C ILE A 160 3.25 11.13 -9.23
N ALA A 161 2.89 11.44 -7.98
CA ALA A 161 3.63 12.37 -7.15
C ALA A 161 4.82 11.70 -6.49
N GLU A 162 4.58 10.51 -5.96
CA GLU A 162 5.55 9.76 -5.16
C GLU A 162 5.21 8.26 -5.18
N PHE A 163 6.18 7.45 -4.80
CA PHE A 163 6.03 6.01 -4.66
C PHE A 163 7.10 5.47 -3.73
N GLY A 164 6.85 4.27 -3.21
CA GLY A 164 7.81 3.61 -2.34
C GLY A 164 7.26 2.34 -1.73
N HIS A 165 7.84 1.99 -0.61
CA HIS A 165 7.38 0.87 0.20
C HIS A 165 7.30 1.28 1.66
N TYR A 166 6.68 0.44 2.47
CA TYR A 166 6.69 0.57 3.91
C TYR A 166 6.99 -0.78 4.55
N GLU A 167 7.52 -0.71 5.76
CA GLU A 167 7.70 -1.83 6.66
C GLU A 167 6.94 -1.51 7.94
N ASP A 168 6.01 -2.37 8.30
CA ASP A 168 5.14 -2.15 9.45
C ASP A 168 5.28 -3.26 10.49
N ARG A 169 5.06 -2.89 11.74
CA ARG A 169 4.86 -3.82 12.85
C ARG A 169 3.49 -3.57 13.48
N TYR A 170 2.78 -4.66 13.66
CA TYR A 170 1.45 -4.66 14.25
C TYR A 170 1.43 -5.39 15.57
N VAL A 171 0.56 -4.93 16.45
CA VAL A 171 0.24 -5.61 17.69
C VAL A 171 -1.28 -5.67 17.88
N LYS A 172 -1.74 -6.79 18.44
CA LYS A 172 -3.14 -6.99 18.81
C LYS A 172 -3.32 -6.67 20.28
N VAL A 173 -4.15 -5.67 20.58
CA VAL A 173 -4.45 -5.23 21.95
C VAL A 173 -5.96 -5.34 22.15
N GLU A 174 -6.40 -6.05 23.17
CA GLU A 174 -7.83 -6.26 23.48
C GLU A 174 -8.64 -6.72 22.27
N GLY A 175 -8.05 -7.62 21.47
CA GLY A 175 -8.70 -8.23 20.30
C GLY A 175 -8.68 -7.36 19.03
N ARG A 176 -8.04 -6.19 19.01
CA ARG A 176 -7.93 -5.31 17.84
C ARG A 176 -6.48 -5.11 17.42
N TRP A 177 -6.24 -5.05 16.12
CA TRP A 177 -4.92 -4.77 15.58
C TRP A 177 -4.65 -3.27 15.48
N TYR A 178 -3.39 -2.89 15.74
CA TYR A 178 -2.88 -1.52 15.70
C TYR A 178 -1.49 -1.49 15.06
N PHE A 179 -1.13 -0.36 14.46
CA PHE A 179 0.26 -0.05 14.16
C PHE A 179 1.03 0.19 15.46
N GLN A 180 2.07 -0.59 15.69
CA GLN A 180 3.07 -0.32 16.72
C GLN A 180 4.24 0.46 16.14
N GLU A 181 4.60 0.17 14.90
CA GLU A 181 5.62 0.89 14.15
C GLU A 181 5.24 0.92 12.67
N ARG A 182 5.42 2.07 12.04
CA ARG A 182 5.32 2.22 10.60
C ARG A 182 6.54 2.95 10.07
N ARG A 183 7.20 2.39 9.05
CA ARG A 183 8.34 2.97 8.35
C ARG A 183 7.98 3.17 6.90
N ILE A 184 7.95 4.44 6.46
CA ILE A 184 7.56 4.81 5.11
C ILE A 184 8.80 5.22 4.33
N TYR A 185 9.20 4.40 3.39
CA TYR A 185 10.28 4.70 2.46
C TYR A 185 9.70 5.35 1.21
N ASN A 186 10.19 6.54 0.90
CA ASN A 186 9.81 7.27 -0.31
C ASN A 186 10.97 7.21 -1.31
N GLU A 187 10.77 6.47 -2.40
CA GLU A 187 11.81 6.24 -3.42
C GLU A 187 12.16 7.50 -4.24
N ARG A 188 11.33 8.53 -4.15
CA ARG A 188 11.61 9.82 -4.76
C ARG A 188 12.65 10.63 -4.00
N ILE A 189 12.90 10.29 -2.74
CA ILE A 189 13.87 11.01 -1.90
C ILE A 189 15.28 10.48 -2.20
N THR A 190 16.13 11.32 -2.76
CA THR A 190 17.48 10.93 -3.18
C THR A 190 18.49 10.82 -2.03
N ASN A 191 18.22 11.47 -0.89
CA ASN A 191 19.08 11.40 0.29
C ASN A 191 18.30 10.83 1.48
N LYS A 192 18.12 9.53 1.50
CA LYS A 192 17.37 8.82 2.55
C LYS A 192 17.98 9.02 3.95
N ALA A 193 19.31 9.09 4.06
CA ALA A 193 19.99 9.29 5.34
C ALA A 193 19.64 10.62 6.03
N LEU A 194 19.23 11.64 5.25
CA LEU A 194 18.77 12.92 5.80
C LEU A 194 17.40 12.81 6.47
N TYR A 195 16.49 12.03 5.86
CA TYR A 195 15.11 11.88 6.31
C TYR A 195 14.90 10.69 7.24
N TYR A 196 15.75 9.66 7.10
CA TYR A 196 15.67 8.41 7.88
C TYR A 196 17.01 8.06 8.52
N PRO A 197 17.58 8.94 9.35
CA PRO A 197 18.93 8.73 9.90
C PRO A 197 19.05 7.45 10.74
N GLU A 198 17.93 6.96 11.28
CA GLU A 198 17.90 5.76 12.12
C GLU A 198 17.71 4.46 11.30
N LEU A 199 17.27 4.58 10.05
CA LEU A 199 16.96 3.42 9.21
C LEU A 199 18.17 2.98 8.38
N GLY A 200 19.10 3.90 8.10
CA GLY A 200 20.16 3.67 7.13
C GLY A 200 19.61 3.48 5.70
N GLU A 201 20.47 3.02 4.83
CA GLU A 201 20.06 2.55 3.50
C GLU A 201 19.66 1.08 3.62
N HIS A 202 18.38 0.82 3.64
CA HIS A 202 17.84 -0.54 3.64
C HIS A 202 16.83 -0.68 2.51
N ASP A 203 17.11 -1.60 1.60
CA ASP A 203 16.17 -2.05 0.58
C ASP A 203 15.75 -3.49 0.92
N PRO A 204 14.47 -3.75 1.25
CA PRO A 204 14.01 -5.10 1.58
C PRO A 204 14.17 -6.11 0.43
N ARG A 205 14.46 -5.63 -0.78
CA ARG A 205 14.74 -6.47 -1.96
C ARG A 205 16.19 -6.96 -2.02
N GLU A 206 17.08 -6.37 -1.24
CA GLU A 206 18.52 -6.67 -1.20
C GLU A 206 18.88 -7.82 -0.25
N LYS A 207 17.98 -8.76 -0.04
CA LYS A 207 18.25 -9.97 0.78
C LYS A 207 18.75 -11.12 -0.05
#